data_16421ca190e6671701c485a8a2f2c443
#
_entry.id   16421ca190e6671701c485a8a2f2c443
#
_cell.length_a   1.000
_cell.length_b   1.000
_cell.length_c   1.000
_cell.angle_alpha   90.00
_cell.angle_beta   90.00
_cell.angle_gamma   90.00
#
_symmetry.space_group_name_H-M   'P 1'
#
loop_
_entity.id
_entity.type
_entity.pdbx_description
1 polymer ?
#
loop_
_entity_poly.entity_id
_entity_poly.type
_entity_poly.pdbx_seq_one_letter_code
_entity_poly.pdbx_strand_id
1 'polypeptide(L)'
;MQRIALQAAARLRAEGGAEPAPDAAPVPEETASLHCLLMSTDPAATHRVAFGTGPGGLYLLRSGHWIDAYAARLLHHPDGQPPLPPAALPAPRPFRFRLVPATSGDILLLCTPGLADPIAEEPAVAHFLSSHWAHPHPPGTVDFLRQIQVRAKGYADDRTAAAVWTE
;
A
#
# COMPACT_ATOMS: atom_id res chain seq x y z
N MET A 1 19.32 -5.00 -5.34
CA MET A 1 18.07 -5.34 -4.65
C MET A 1 17.11 -6.20 -5.48
N GLN A 2 16.93 -5.93 -6.75
CA GLN A 2 16.08 -6.75 -7.64
C GLN A 2 16.48 -8.26 -7.68
N ARG A 3 17.77 -8.56 -7.61
CA ARG A 3 18.29 -9.95 -7.53
C ARG A 3 17.87 -10.69 -6.25
N ILE A 4 17.78 -10.01 -5.13
CA ILE A 4 17.41 -10.62 -3.83
C ILE A 4 15.93 -11.00 -3.83
N ALA A 5 15.06 -10.14 -4.34
CA ALA A 5 13.63 -10.42 -4.44
C ALA A 5 13.33 -11.58 -5.39
N LEU A 6 14.03 -11.63 -6.55
CA LEU A 6 13.92 -12.74 -7.51
C LEU A 6 14.47 -14.06 -6.94
N GLN A 7 15.55 -14.02 -6.17
CA GLN A 7 16.09 -15.20 -5.51
C GLN A 7 15.20 -15.71 -4.37
N ALA A 8 14.58 -14.82 -3.60
CA ALA A 8 13.62 -15.20 -2.56
C ALA A 8 12.37 -15.84 -3.17
N ALA A 9 11.82 -15.26 -4.23
CA ALA A 9 10.69 -15.83 -4.96
C ALA A 9 11.01 -17.19 -5.60
N ALA A 10 12.24 -17.36 -6.15
CA ALA A 10 12.69 -18.62 -6.70
C ALA A 10 12.89 -19.70 -5.62
N ARG A 11 13.38 -19.34 -4.43
CA ARG A 11 13.51 -20.28 -3.32
C ARG A 11 12.17 -20.72 -2.75
N LEU A 12 11.22 -19.82 -2.56
CA LEU A 12 9.87 -20.16 -2.13
C LEU A 12 9.17 -21.11 -3.11
N ARG A 13 9.40 -20.94 -4.41
CA ARG A 13 8.92 -21.88 -5.44
C ARG A 13 9.60 -23.25 -5.37
N ALA A 14 10.89 -23.29 -5.06
CA ALA A 14 11.66 -24.54 -4.97
C ALA A 14 11.35 -25.35 -3.70
N GLU A 15 10.99 -24.69 -2.60
CA GLU A 15 10.66 -25.32 -1.33
C GLU A 15 9.20 -25.82 -1.27
N GLY A 16 8.31 -25.25 -2.11
CA GLY A 16 6.92 -25.72 -2.30
C GLY A 16 6.77 -26.92 -3.25
N GLY A 17 7.86 -27.53 -3.65
CA GLY A 17 7.93 -28.46 -4.77
C GLY A 17 7.22 -29.80 -4.59
N ALA A 18 6.08 -29.92 -5.28
CA ALA A 18 5.71 -31.14 -6.00
C ALA A 18 5.54 -30.72 -7.48
N GLU A 19 6.17 -31.44 -8.43
CA GLU A 19 5.88 -31.23 -9.84
C GLU A 19 4.37 -31.43 -10.07
N PRO A 20 3.67 -30.44 -10.66
CA PRO A 20 2.24 -30.59 -10.93
C PRO A 20 2.05 -31.72 -11.93
N ALA A 21 1.12 -32.62 -11.63
CA ALA A 21 0.68 -33.63 -12.58
C ALA A 21 0.22 -32.93 -13.88
N PRO A 22 0.45 -33.53 -15.07
CA PRO A 22 0.19 -32.90 -16.37
C PRO A 22 -1.26 -32.45 -16.63
N ASP A 23 -2.20 -32.84 -15.79
CA ASP A 23 -3.63 -32.48 -15.86
C ASP A 23 -4.12 -31.62 -14.68
N ALA A 24 -3.23 -31.10 -13.82
CA ALA A 24 -3.63 -30.23 -12.74
C ALA A 24 -4.04 -28.86 -13.31
N ALA A 25 -5.25 -28.42 -12.95
CA ALA A 25 -5.65 -27.03 -13.18
C ALA A 25 -4.54 -26.08 -12.67
N PRO A 26 -4.24 -24.98 -13.37
CA PRO A 26 -3.18 -24.08 -12.97
C PRO A 26 -3.41 -23.64 -11.52
N VAL A 27 -2.49 -24.09 -10.65
CA VAL A 27 -2.48 -23.64 -9.24
C VAL A 27 -2.37 -22.12 -9.28
N PRO A 28 -3.24 -21.36 -8.62
CA PRO A 28 -3.12 -19.93 -8.53
C PRO A 28 -1.69 -19.60 -8.09
N GLU A 29 -0.96 -18.80 -8.87
CA GLU A 29 0.36 -18.34 -8.44
C GLU A 29 0.19 -17.65 -7.08
N GLU A 30 0.69 -18.28 -6.02
CA GLU A 30 0.75 -17.67 -4.71
C GLU A 30 1.67 -16.46 -4.79
N THR A 31 1.06 -15.29 -4.92
CA THR A 31 1.79 -14.03 -5.01
C THR A 31 1.99 -13.47 -3.62
N ALA A 32 3.19 -13.65 -3.07
CA ALA A 32 3.58 -12.91 -1.88
C ALA A 32 3.68 -11.42 -2.22
N SER A 33 3.16 -10.57 -1.35
CA SER A 33 3.36 -9.12 -1.43
C SER A 33 4.39 -8.67 -0.40
N LEU A 34 5.18 -7.68 -0.79
CA LEU A 34 6.11 -7.01 0.11
C LEU A 34 6.08 -5.52 -0.16
N HIS A 35 5.75 -4.74 0.85
CA HIS A 35 5.86 -3.29 0.81
C HIS A 35 6.75 -2.81 1.95
N CYS A 36 7.72 -1.97 1.63
CA CYS A 36 8.67 -1.43 2.59
C CYS A 36 8.76 0.08 2.47
N LEU A 37 8.87 0.71 3.63
CA LEU A 37 9.18 2.13 3.77
C LEU A 37 10.44 2.24 4.62
N LEU A 38 11.49 2.86 4.07
CA LEU A 38 12.68 3.23 4.82
C LEU A 38 12.65 4.72 5.12
N MET A 39 12.79 5.04 6.38
CA MET A 39 12.86 6.40 6.89
C MET A 39 14.18 6.61 7.60
N SER A 40 14.82 7.74 7.34
CA SER A 40 16.02 8.13 8.08
C SER A 40 15.64 8.54 9.50
N THR A 41 16.52 8.26 10.45
CA THR A 41 16.46 8.81 11.80
C THR A 41 17.10 10.21 11.91
N ASP A 42 17.77 10.65 10.84
CA ASP A 42 18.29 11.99 10.73
C ASP A 42 17.15 12.96 10.36
N PRO A 43 16.85 13.96 11.21
CA PRO A 43 15.79 14.93 10.93
C PRO A 43 16.08 15.81 9.71
N ALA A 44 17.32 15.91 9.27
CA ALA A 44 17.70 16.63 8.06
C ALA A 44 17.46 15.86 6.77
N ALA A 45 17.04 14.60 6.86
CA ALA A 45 16.79 13.78 5.68
C ALA A 45 15.59 14.31 4.88
N THR A 46 15.82 14.61 3.62
CA THR A 46 14.83 15.20 2.72
C THR A 46 13.99 14.17 1.95
N HIS A 47 14.35 12.89 2.06
CA HIS A 47 13.67 11.82 1.33
C HIS A 47 13.50 10.56 2.16
N ARG A 48 12.48 9.80 1.81
CA ARG A 48 12.19 8.45 2.28
C ARG A 48 12.24 7.51 1.09
N VAL A 49 12.47 6.23 1.34
CA VAL A 49 12.52 5.22 0.27
C VAL A 49 11.31 4.31 0.40
N ALA A 50 10.50 4.27 -0.65
CA ALA A 50 9.39 3.34 -0.79
C ALA A 50 9.76 2.27 -1.82
N PHE A 51 9.58 1.00 -1.49
CA PHE A 51 9.75 -0.09 -2.45
C PHE A 51 8.84 -1.27 -2.12
N GLY A 52 8.48 -2.04 -3.15
CA GLY A 52 7.62 -3.19 -2.95
C GLY A 52 7.12 -3.83 -4.23
N THR A 53 6.38 -4.91 -4.05
CA THR A 53 5.73 -5.68 -5.12
C THR A 53 4.48 -6.36 -4.58
N GLY A 54 3.60 -6.77 -5.47
CA GLY A 54 2.37 -7.49 -5.13
C GLY A 54 1.20 -6.59 -4.74
N PRO A 55 0.09 -7.21 -4.27
CA PRO A 55 -1.11 -6.52 -3.82
C PRO A 55 -0.88 -5.77 -2.50
N GLY A 56 -1.78 -4.83 -2.18
CA GLY A 56 -1.64 -3.90 -1.06
C GLY A 56 -1.07 -2.56 -1.50
N GLY A 57 -0.78 -1.67 -0.55
CA GLY A 57 -0.39 -0.32 -0.87
C GLY A 57 0.55 0.35 0.13
N LEU A 58 1.26 1.34 -0.39
CA LEU A 58 1.91 2.38 0.38
C LEU A 58 1.33 3.72 -0.06
N TYR A 59 0.65 4.37 0.84
CA TYR A 59 -0.04 5.64 0.61
C TYR A 59 0.54 6.74 1.48
N LEU A 60 0.42 7.95 0.97
CA LEU A 60 0.79 9.17 1.65
C LEU A 60 -0.48 10.01 1.80
N LEU A 61 -0.82 10.39 3.03
CA LEU A 61 -1.84 11.40 3.28
C LEU A 61 -1.14 12.73 3.54
N ARG A 62 -1.32 13.68 2.63
CA ARG A 62 -0.75 15.02 2.66
C ARG A 62 -1.83 16.06 2.45
N SER A 63 -1.97 17.01 3.38
CA SER A 63 -2.97 18.07 3.30
C SER A 63 -4.39 17.54 3.05
N GLY A 64 -4.75 16.41 3.67
CA GLY A 64 -6.07 15.77 3.53
C GLY A 64 -6.26 14.93 2.26
N HIS A 65 -5.26 14.83 1.39
CA HIS A 65 -5.34 14.10 0.13
C HIS A 65 -4.50 12.82 0.16
N TRP A 66 -5.07 11.74 -0.33
CA TRP A 66 -4.38 10.46 -0.49
C TRP A 66 -3.60 10.41 -1.79
N ILE A 67 -2.35 10.01 -1.70
CA ILE A 67 -1.39 9.90 -2.80
C ILE A 67 -0.84 8.48 -2.81
N ASP A 68 -0.87 7.81 -3.96
CA ASP A 68 -0.09 6.58 -4.17
C ASP A 68 1.40 6.93 -4.12
N ALA A 69 2.12 6.43 -3.14
CA ALA A 69 3.52 6.77 -2.93
C ALA A 69 4.43 6.27 -4.06
N TYR A 70 4.05 5.21 -4.76
CA TYR A 70 4.82 4.68 -5.89
C TYR A 70 4.57 5.46 -7.19
N ALA A 71 3.31 5.79 -7.47
CA ALA A 71 2.93 6.52 -8.67
C ALA A 71 3.08 8.05 -8.52
N ALA A 72 3.17 8.55 -7.28
CA ALA A 72 3.11 9.97 -6.91
C ALA A 72 1.90 10.69 -7.54
N ARG A 73 0.75 10.06 -7.47
CA ARG A 73 -0.50 10.60 -7.97
C ARG A 73 -1.57 10.60 -6.89
N LEU A 74 -2.46 11.54 -6.97
CA LEU A 74 -3.66 11.57 -6.14
C LEU A 74 -4.51 10.31 -6.43
N LEU A 75 -5.06 9.71 -5.39
CA LEU A 75 -6.03 8.62 -5.53
C LEU A 75 -7.41 9.15 -5.96
N HIS A 76 -7.80 10.31 -5.42
CA HIS A 76 -9.06 10.95 -5.74
C HIS A 76 -8.83 12.41 -6.11
N HIS A 77 -9.37 12.84 -7.23
CA HIS A 77 -9.30 14.24 -7.64
C HIS A 77 -10.36 15.07 -6.89
N PRO A 78 -10.01 16.27 -6.40
CA PRO A 78 -10.95 17.16 -5.71
C PRO A 78 -12.14 17.55 -6.61
N ASP A 79 -11.98 17.52 -7.92
CA ASP A 79 -13.02 17.86 -8.90
C ASP A 79 -13.96 16.68 -9.25
N GLY A 80 -13.89 15.57 -8.52
CA GLY A 80 -14.72 14.40 -8.77
C GLY A 80 -14.40 13.66 -10.08
N GLN A 81 -13.32 14.01 -10.78
CA GLN A 81 -12.86 13.22 -11.90
C GLN A 81 -12.46 11.82 -11.41
N PRO A 82 -12.94 10.76 -12.09
CA PRO A 82 -12.50 9.42 -11.74
C PRO A 82 -10.96 9.35 -11.86
N PRO A 83 -10.28 8.74 -10.91
CA PRO A 83 -8.85 8.50 -11.05
C PRO A 83 -8.63 7.77 -12.37
N LEU A 84 -7.58 8.16 -13.09
CA LEU A 84 -7.17 7.37 -14.26
C LEU A 84 -7.06 5.92 -13.82
N PRO A 85 -7.72 4.98 -14.51
CA PRO A 85 -7.65 3.58 -14.14
C PRO A 85 -6.16 3.22 -13.96
N PRO A 86 -5.80 2.50 -12.92
CA PRO A 86 -4.43 2.02 -12.79
C PRO A 86 -4.12 1.31 -14.10
N ALA A 87 -3.09 1.77 -14.81
CA ALA A 87 -2.65 1.05 -16.00
C ALA A 87 -2.54 -0.41 -15.58
N ALA A 88 -3.31 -1.29 -16.23
CA ALA A 88 -3.35 -2.70 -15.88
C ALA A 88 -1.91 -3.19 -15.87
N LEU A 89 -1.33 -3.29 -14.68
CA LEU A 89 0.05 -3.71 -14.55
C LEU A 89 0.07 -5.18 -14.93
N PRO A 90 0.94 -5.59 -15.86
CA PRO A 90 1.06 -6.99 -16.22
C PRO A 90 1.36 -7.83 -14.98
N ALA A 91 0.76 -8.99 -14.88
CA ALA A 91 1.15 -9.98 -13.89
C ALA A 91 2.45 -10.69 -14.38
N PRO A 92 3.48 -10.95 -13.51
CA PRO A 92 3.52 -10.56 -12.09
C PRO A 92 3.74 -9.05 -11.94
N ARG A 93 3.14 -8.46 -10.89
CA ARG A 93 3.26 -7.01 -10.66
C ARG A 93 4.74 -6.64 -10.49
N PRO A 94 5.24 -5.63 -11.24
CA PRO A 94 6.65 -5.29 -11.22
C PRO A 94 7.08 -4.78 -9.84
N PHE A 95 8.34 -5.00 -9.51
CA PHE A 95 8.95 -4.36 -8.35
C PHE A 95 8.93 -2.83 -8.55
N ARG A 96 8.37 -2.13 -7.58
CA ARG A 96 8.26 -0.67 -7.56
C ARG A 96 9.29 -0.09 -6.59
N PHE A 97 9.90 1.02 -6.97
CA PHE A 97 10.85 1.75 -6.14
C PHE A 97 10.67 3.25 -6.37
N ARG A 98 10.66 4.01 -5.30
CA ARG A 98 10.57 5.46 -5.38
C ARG A 98 11.23 6.16 -4.21
N LEU A 99 11.86 7.31 -4.50
CA LEU A 99 12.20 8.32 -3.52
C LEU A 99 10.99 9.21 -3.29
N VAL A 100 10.50 9.25 -2.06
CA VAL A 100 9.37 10.07 -1.63
C VAL A 100 9.91 11.26 -0.86
N PRO A 101 9.63 12.50 -1.29
CA PRO A 101 10.05 13.68 -0.54
C PRO A 101 9.47 13.64 0.88
N ALA A 102 10.33 13.91 1.86
CA ALA A 102 9.90 14.03 3.25
C ALA A 102 9.34 15.44 3.48
N THR A 103 8.10 15.51 3.93
CA THR A 103 7.44 16.75 4.30
C THR A 103 6.85 16.59 5.69
N SER A 104 7.02 17.60 6.54
CA SER A 104 6.38 17.63 7.87
C SER A 104 4.86 17.58 7.74
N GLY A 105 4.21 16.86 8.62
CA GLY A 105 2.76 16.66 8.61
C GLY A 105 2.26 15.58 7.64
N ASP A 106 3.17 14.87 6.95
CA ASP A 106 2.79 13.68 6.18
C ASP A 106 2.38 12.53 7.08
N ILE A 107 1.41 11.76 6.63
CA ILE A 107 1.09 10.47 7.22
C ILE A 107 1.34 9.39 6.18
N LEU A 108 2.18 8.43 6.51
CA LEU A 108 2.51 7.31 5.63
C LEU A 108 1.79 6.06 6.10
N LEU A 109 1.12 5.38 5.19
CA LEU A 109 0.31 4.20 5.45
C LEU A 109 0.79 3.03 4.60
N LEU A 110 1.22 1.96 5.25
CA LEU A 110 1.42 0.64 4.66
C LEU A 110 0.21 -0.22 5.01
N CYS A 111 -0.41 -0.86 4.04
CA CYS A 111 -1.57 -1.70 4.32
C CYS A 111 -1.75 -2.85 3.33
N THR A 112 -2.45 -3.88 3.82
CA THR A 112 -2.89 -5.03 3.02
C THR A 112 -4.03 -4.63 2.06
N PRO A 113 -4.34 -5.44 1.03
CA PRO A 113 -5.38 -5.16 0.05
C PRO A 113 -6.74 -4.82 0.67
N GLY A 114 -7.14 -5.52 1.74
CA GLY A 114 -8.41 -5.27 2.42
C GLY A 114 -8.62 -3.85 2.91
N LEU A 115 -7.54 -3.05 3.03
CA LEU A 115 -7.61 -1.61 3.30
C LEU A 115 -7.13 -0.77 2.12
N ALA A 116 -6.15 -1.24 1.36
CA ALA A 116 -5.61 -0.50 0.22
C ALA A 116 -6.65 -0.28 -0.89
N ASP A 117 -7.37 -1.34 -1.25
CA ASP A 117 -8.34 -1.29 -2.33
C ASP A 117 -9.52 -0.34 -2.02
N PRO A 118 -10.20 -0.43 -0.85
CA PRO A 118 -11.25 0.53 -0.53
C PRO A 118 -10.75 1.97 -0.39
N ILE A 119 -9.50 2.22 0.04
CA ILE A 119 -8.96 3.60 0.02
C ILE A 119 -8.82 4.09 -1.42
N ALA A 120 -8.38 3.23 -2.34
CA ALA A 120 -8.13 3.63 -3.72
C ALA A 120 -9.42 3.76 -4.55
N GLU A 121 -10.44 2.94 -4.28
CA GLU A 121 -11.61 2.79 -5.12
C GLU A 121 -12.86 3.49 -4.56
N GLU A 122 -12.94 3.69 -3.24
CA GLU A 122 -14.10 4.26 -2.55
C GLU A 122 -13.78 5.64 -1.96
N PRO A 123 -14.14 6.74 -2.63
CA PRO A 123 -13.89 8.10 -2.12
C PRO A 123 -14.43 8.36 -0.71
N ALA A 124 -15.53 7.70 -0.35
CA ALA A 124 -16.10 7.81 1.00
C ALA A 124 -15.19 7.23 2.08
N VAL A 125 -14.50 6.12 1.80
CA VAL A 125 -13.52 5.50 2.72
C VAL A 125 -12.29 6.38 2.85
N ALA A 126 -11.76 6.84 1.71
CA ALA A 126 -10.63 7.75 1.68
C ALA A 126 -10.91 9.03 2.47
N HIS A 127 -12.07 9.64 2.26
CA HIS A 127 -12.50 10.83 2.98
C HIS A 127 -12.70 10.57 4.48
N PHE A 128 -13.34 9.47 4.84
CA PHE A 128 -13.52 9.08 6.24
C PHE A 128 -12.18 8.99 6.96
N LEU A 129 -11.21 8.27 6.41
CA LEU A 129 -9.90 8.11 7.03
C LEU A 129 -9.13 9.44 7.06
N SER A 130 -9.13 10.22 5.98
CA SER A 130 -8.44 11.50 5.94
C SER A 130 -9.01 12.49 6.97
N SER A 131 -10.33 12.53 7.15
CA SER A 131 -10.97 13.42 8.13
C SER A 131 -10.62 13.09 9.58
N HIS A 132 -10.30 11.82 9.88
CA HIS A 132 -9.90 11.39 11.21
C HIS A 132 -8.38 11.46 11.46
N TRP A 133 -7.59 11.35 10.39
CA TRP A 133 -6.14 11.23 10.50
C TRP A 133 -5.37 12.51 10.17
N ALA A 134 -5.96 13.44 9.41
CA ALA A 134 -5.31 14.70 9.03
C ALA A 134 -5.10 15.65 10.24
N HIS A 135 -4.57 15.12 11.31
CA HIS A 135 -4.21 15.80 12.55
C HIS A 135 -2.73 15.58 12.85
N PRO A 136 -2.08 16.50 13.60
CA PRO A 136 -0.66 16.37 13.91
C PRO A 136 -0.32 15.16 14.79
N HIS A 137 -1.29 14.62 15.50
CA HIS A 137 -1.07 13.48 16.39
C HIS A 137 -1.84 12.25 15.92
N PRO A 138 -1.25 11.04 16.04
CA PRO A 138 -1.94 9.81 15.72
C PRO A 138 -3.17 9.60 16.64
N PRO A 139 -4.22 8.95 16.13
CA PRO A 139 -5.34 8.52 16.98
C PRO A 139 -4.89 7.51 18.02
N GLY A 140 -5.63 7.36 19.09
CA GLY A 140 -5.41 6.29 20.06
C GLY A 140 -5.54 4.91 19.40
N THR A 141 -4.86 3.88 19.94
CA THR A 141 -4.81 2.53 19.35
C THR A 141 -6.20 1.95 19.07
N VAL A 142 -7.16 2.14 19.97
CA VAL A 142 -8.53 1.63 19.79
C VAL A 142 -9.25 2.35 18.67
N ASP A 143 -9.07 3.66 18.55
CA ASP A 143 -9.69 4.45 17.49
C ASP A 143 -9.04 4.14 16.13
N PHE A 144 -7.72 3.99 16.10
CA PHE A 144 -7.02 3.55 14.88
C PHE A 144 -7.57 2.20 14.39
N LEU A 145 -7.70 1.21 15.28
CA LEU A 145 -8.25 -0.11 14.92
C LEU A 145 -9.70 -0.01 14.43
N ARG A 146 -10.54 0.82 15.04
CA ARG A 146 -11.92 1.04 14.59
C ARG A 146 -11.96 1.70 13.22
N GLN A 147 -11.08 2.67 12.98
CA GLN A 147 -11.04 3.44 11.74
C GLN A 147 -10.59 2.57 10.56
N ILE A 148 -9.56 1.73 10.71
CA ILE A 148 -9.14 0.83 9.64
C ILE A 148 -10.17 -0.26 9.32
N GLN A 149 -11.12 -0.54 10.23
CA GLN A 149 -12.22 -1.47 10.03
C GLN A 149 -13.47 -0.82 9.42
N VAL A 150 -13.36 0.39 8.87
CA VAL A 150 -14.44 1.05 8.15
C VAL A 150 -15.07 0.11 7.11
N ARG A 151 -16.39 -0.02 7.15
CA ARG A 151 -17.11 -0.92 6.24
C ARG A 151 -17.26 -0.29 4.87
N ALA A 152 -16.88 -1.05 3.84
CA ALA A 152 -17.13 -0.73 2.44
C ALA A 152 -17.77 -1.94 1.76
N LYS A 153 -18.80 -1.70 0.94
CA LYS A 153 -19.53 -2.76 0.24
C LYS A 153 -18.60 -3.42 -0.79
N GLY A 154 -18.49 -4.74 -0.74
CA GLY A 154 -17.64 -5.50 -1.66
C GLY A 154 -16.22 -5.77 -1.14
N TYR A 155 -15.85 -5.20 0.01
CA TYR A 155 -14.51 -5.36 0.59
C TYR A 155 -14.61 -6.07 1.94
N ALA A 156 -14.38 -7.37 1.95
CA ALA A 156 -14.49 -8.21 3.14
C ALA A 156 -13.15 -8.78 3.62
N ASP A 157 -12.06 -8.47 2.95
CA ASP A 157 -10.74 -9.02 3.25
C ASP A 157 -10.18 -8.49 4.57
N ASP A 158 -9.32 -9.29 5.18
CA ASP A 158 -8.61 -8.93 6.40
C ASP A 158 -7.74 -7.68 6.21
N ARG A 159 -7.72 -6.83 7.24
CA ARG A 159 -7.04 -5.55 7.20
C ARG A 159 -5.89 -5.50 8.18
N THR A 160 -4.72 -5.22 7.63
CA THR A 160 -3.53 -4.91 8.43
C THR A 160 -2.98 -3.58 7.95
N ALA A 161 -2.61 -2.72 8.89
CA ALA A 161 -2.07 -1.41 8.60
C ALA A 161 -0.97 -1.02 9.57
N ALA A 162 0.02 -0.31 9.06
CA ALA A 162 1.02 0.41 9.84
C ALA A 162 1.07 1.85 9.32
N ALA A 163 0.92 2.81 10.22
CA ALA A 163 0.92 4.22 9.87
C ALA A 163 1.95 5.00 10.70
N VAL A 164 2.57 6.00 10.05
CA VAL A 164 3.56 6.88 10.68
C VAL A 164 3.14 8.33 10.45
N TRP A 165 2.97 9.07 11.53
CA TRP A 165 2.79 10.53 11.52
C TRP A 165 4.16 11.18 11.59
N THR A 166 4.43 12.14 10.73
CA THR A 166 5.72 12.83 10.67
C THR A 166 5.57 14.26 11.15
N GLU A 167 6.43 14.65 12.07
CA GLU A 167 6.55 16.01 12.59
C GLU A 167 7.37 16.91 11.66
#